data_799a5d4a4a6e54a9566c55db423dfeef
#
_entry.id   799a5d4a4a6e54a9566c55db423dfeef
#
_cell.length_a   1.000
_cell.length_b   1.000
_cell.length_c   1.000
_cell.angle_alpha   90.00
_cell.angle_beta   90.00
_cell.angle_gamma   90.00
#
_symmetry.space_group_name_H-M   'P 1'
#
loop_
_entity.id
_entity.type
_entity.pdbx_description
1 polymer ?
#
loop_
_entity_poly.entity_id
_entity_poly.type
_entity_poly.pdbx_seq_one_letter_code
_entity_poly.pdbx_strand_id
1 'polypeptide(L)'
;MPSLNLSTAIGNYGHTKSLKDGTLQSELFAMKHVEVSPVPMIFRRMVRGLEFDVAEMALSTYICAKHYGKPFTALPVFLTRAFYHGGIICNARSGIKSASDLAGRRVGVRSYTLTPGVWTRSILQTEYGLDLDSVTWVLSGDEHVEEYTAPSNVVSSPNNDLREMLLSGEIDAVIGAGAIDSPNAVPLFQDPEQADAAWF
;
A
#
# COMPACT_ATOMS: atom_id res chain seq x y z
N MET A 1 -3.85 -11.83 -37.56
CA MET A 1 -3.99 -12.03 -36.11
C MET A 1 -2.70 -11.63 -35.44
N PRO A 2 -2.70 -10.98 -34.27
CA PRO A 2 -1.46 -10.65 -33.58
C PRO A 2 -0.67 -11.92 -33.26
N SER A 3 0.64 -11.89 -33.49
CA SER A 3 1.53 -13.05 -33.31
C SER A 3 1.92 -13.28 -31.84
N LEU A 4 1.79 -12.26 -30.99
CA LEU A 4 2.20 -12.30 -29.58
C LEU A 4 0.96 -12.22 -28.66
N ASN A 5 0.84 -13.17 -27.74
CA ASN A 5 -0.18 -13.14 -26.69
C ASN A 5 0.48 -12.83 -25.35
N LEU A 6 -0.01 -11.81 -24.65
CA LEU A 6 0.50 -11.37 -23.35
C LEU A 6 -0.53 -11.65 -22.25
N SER A 7 -0.16 -12.47 -21.28
CA SER A 7 -0.92 -12.61 -20.04
C SER A 7 -0.82 -11.31 -19.25
N THR A 8 -1.97 -10.70 -18.96
CA THR A 8 -2.01 -9.34 -18.39
C THR A 8 -2.89 -9.30 -17.15
N ALA A 9 -2.36 -8.81 -16.04
CA ALA A 9 -3.12 -8.62 -14.80
C ALA A 9 -3.05 -7.16 -14.35
N ILE A 10 -4.17 -6.45 -14.48
CA ILE A 10 -4.35 -5.05 -14.07
C ILE A 10 -5.72 -4.88 -13.41
N GLY A 11 -5.83 -3.91 -12.50
CA GLY A 11 -7.08 -3.57 -11.84
C GLY A 11 -8.15 -3.03 -12.79
N ASN A 12 -9.39 -3.00 -12.29
CA ASN A 12 -10.54 -2.48 -13.01
C ASN A 12 -10.69 -0.98 -12.76
N TYR A 13 -10.18 -0.15 -13.67
CA TYR A 13 -10.26 1.30 -13.61
C TYR A 13 -11.00 1.83 -14.84
N GLY A 14 -11.60 3.02 -14.74
CA GLY A 14 -12.29 3.63 -15.88
C GLY A 14 -11.41 3.76 -17.13
N HIS A 15 -10.14 4.13 -16.95
CA HIS A 15 -9.16 4.31 -18.02
C HIS A 15 -8.53 3.00 -18.53
N THR A 16 -8.66 1.87 -17.81
CA THR A 16 -8.20 0.56 -18.29
C THR A 16 -9.32 -0.25 -18.98
N LYS A 17 -10.55 0.22 -18.90
CA LYS A 17 -11.72 -0.50 -19.40
C LYS A 17 -11.58 -0.87 -20.89
N SER A 18 -11.21 0.09 -21.73
CA SER A 18 -11.09 -0.12 -23.19
C SER A 18 -10.03 -1.14 -23.59
N LEU A 19 -8.99 -1.33 -22.76
CA LEU A 19 -8.01 -2.40 -22.94
C LEU A 19 -8.62 -3.76 -22.60
N LYS A 20 -9.43 -3.81 -21.53
CA LYS A 20 -9.95 -5.06 -20.96
C LYS A 20 -11.16 -5.58 -21.73
N ASP A 21 -12.02 -4.71 -22.26
CA ASP A 21 -13.21 -5.10 -23.00
C ASP A 21 -12.95 -5.31 -24.52
N GLY A 22 -11.70 -5.08 -24.96
CA GLY A 22 -11.29 -5.28 -26.33
C GLY A 22 -11.68 -4.16 -27.30
N THR A 23 -12.21 -3.03 -26.78
CA THR A 23 -12.49 -1.83 -27.60
C THR A 23 -11.19 -1.25 -28.19
N LEU A 24 -10.10 -1.29 -27.41
CA LEU A 24 -8.77 -0.89 -27.87
C LEU A 24 -7.94 -2.16 -28.11
N GLN A 25 -7.47 -2.33 -29.36
CA GLN A 25 -6.69 -3.48 -29.79
C GLN A 25 -5.38 -3.04 -30.43
N SER A 26 -4.39 -3.93 -30.43
CA SER A 26 -3.11 -3.76 -31.13
C SER A 26 -3.01 -4.78 -32.27
N GLU A 27 -2.39 -4.38 -33.37
CA GLU A 27 -2.04 -5.31 -34.46
C GLU A 27 -0.81 -6.17 -34.11
N LEU A 28 0.00 -5.73 -33.16
CA LEU A 28 1.28 -6.35 -32.79
C LEU A 28 1.12 -7.45 -31.74
N PHE A 29 0.17 -7.29 -30.80
CA PHE A 29 -0.04 -8.24 -29.70
C PHE A 29 -1.50 -8.29 -29.27
N ALA A 30 -1.88 -9.38 -28.61
CA ALA A 30 -3.16 -9.54 -27.94
C ALA A 30 -2.95 -9.65 -26.44
N MET A 31 -3.72 -8.90 -25.65
CA MET A 31 -3.73 -8.99 -24.18
C MET A 31 -4.75 -10.02 -23.74
N LYS A 32 -4.29 -11.02 -22.99
CA LYS A 32 -5.14 -11.98 -22.30
C LYS A 32 -5.27 -11.57 -20.83
N HIS A 33 -6.37 -10.92 -20.48
CA HIS A 33 -6.58 -10.43 -19.13
C HIS A 33 -6.89 -11.55 -18.16
N VAL A 34 -6.15 -11.58 -17.05
CA VAL A 34 -6.36 -12.47 -15.91
C VAL A 34 -6.94 -11.62 -14.79
N GLU A 35 -8.18 -11.93 -14.39
CA GLU A 35 -8.80 -11.25 -13.26
C GLU A 35 -8.23 -11.73 -11.95
N VAL A 36 -7.74 -10.78 -11.14
CA VAL A 36 -7.17 -11.04 -9.82
C VAL A 36 -7.74 -10.03 -8.83
N SER A 37 -8.31 -10.51 -7.75
CA SER A 37 -8.87 -9.69 -6.68
C SER A 37 -8.42 -10.24 -5.31
N PRO A 38 -8.07 -9.36 -4.38
CA PRO A 38 -7.85 -7.91 -4.52
C PRO A 38 -6.57 -7.58 -5.32
N VAL A 39 -6.50 -6.36 -5.85
CA VAL A 39 -5.37 -5.88 -6.70
C VAL A 39 -3.98 -6.18 -6.11
N PRO A 40 -3.69 -6.03 -4.79
CA PRO A 40 -2.39 -6.36 -4.23
C PRO A 40 -1.93 -7.82 -4.43
N MET A 41 -2.87 -8.73 -4.74
CA MET A 41 -2.51 -10.11 -5.08
C MET A 41 -1.81 -10.21 -6.45
N ILE A 42 -2.08 -9.28 -7.38
CA ILE A 42 -1.35 -9.18 -8.64
C ILE A 42 0.15 -8.96 -8.35
N PHE A 43 0.46 -8.01 -7.47
CA PHE A 43 1.84 -7.64 -7.12
C PHE A 43 2.59 -8.84 -6.54
N ARG A 44 1.97 -9.54 -5.60
CA ARG A 44 2.54 -10.72 -4.96
C ARG A 44 2.82 -11.85 -5.95
N ARG A 45 1.84 -12.19 -6.79
CA ARG A 45 1.97 -13.24 -7.80
C ARG A 45 3.07 -12.89 -8.82
N MET A 46 3.15 -11.63 -9.23
CA MET A 46 4.20 -11.17 -10.14
C MET A 46 5.59 -11.21 -9.49
N VAL A 47 5.74 -10.71 -8.26
CA VAL A 47 7.05 -10.67 -7.57
C VAL A 47 7.56 -12.07 -7.26
N ARG A 48 6.68 -12.98 -6.83
CA ARG A 48 7.08 -14.31 -6.36
C ARG A 48 7.14 -15.35 -7.48
N GLY A 49 6.27 -15.26 -8.46
CA GLY A 49 6.09 -16.30 -9.49
C GLY A 49 6.32 -15.85 -10.92
N LEU A 50 6.47 -14.54 -11.19
CA LEU A 50 6.52 -13.98 -12.56
C LEU A 50 5.35 -14.48 -13.43
N GLU A 51 4.14 -14.57 -12.84
CA GLU A 51 3.01 -15.26 -13.44
C GLU A 51 2.41 -14.54 -14.66
N PHE A 52 2.76 -13.27 -14.87
CA PHE A 52 2.19 -12.45 -15.93
C PHE A 52 3.29 -11.86 -16.81
N ASP A 53 2.99 -11.68 -18.10
CA ASP A 53 3.87 -10.94 -19.00
C ASP A 53 3.79 -9.43 -18.72
N VAL A 54 2.59 -8.94 -18.37
CA VAL A 54 2.32 -7.55 -17.97
C VAL A 54 1.48 -7.52 -16.72
N ALA A 55 1.92 -6.78 -15.71
CA ALA A 55 1.19 -6.69 -14.45
C ALA A 55 1.19 -5.27 -13.88
N GLU A 56 0.08 -4.89 -13.25
CA GLU A 56 0.08 -3.74 -12.35
C GLU A 56 1.00 -4.02 -11.16
N MET A 57 1.72 -2.98 -10.72
CA MET A 57 2.64 -3.08 -9.59
C MET A 57 2.64 -1.79 -8.78
N ALA A 58 2.59 -1.92 -7.44
CA ALA A 58 2.82 -0.80 -6.55
C ALA A 58 4.27 -0.34 -6.64
N LEU A 59 4.51 0.98 -6.70
CA LEU A 59 5.85 1.54 -6.91
C LEU A 59 6.86 1.10 -5.85
N SER A 60 6.49 1.12 -4.57
CA SER A 60 7.38 0.67 -3.49
C SER A 60 7.70 -0.83 -3.57
N THR A 61 6.72 -1.66 -3.93
CA THR A 61 6.94 -3.08 -4.19
C THR A 61 7.89 -3.29 -5.38
N TYR A 62 7.75 -2.49 -6.45
CA TYR A 62 8.66 -2.55 -7.60
C TYR A 62 10.10 -2.21 -7.19
N ILE A 63 10.30 -1.10 -6.46
CA ILE A 63 11.64 -0.66 -6.02
C ILE A 63 12.27 -1.74 -5.12
N CYS A 64 11.51 -2.27 -4.15
CA CYS A 64 11.97 -3.35 -3.29
C CYS A 64 12.35 -4.60 -4.10
N ALA A 65 11.49 -5.04 -5.02
CA ALA A 65 11.73 -6.19 -5.87
C ALA A 65 12.98 -6.02 -6.75
N LYS A 66 13.22 -4.82 -7.29
CA LYS A 66 14.44 -4.52 -8.07
C LYS A 66 15.70 -4.57 -7.21
N HIS A 67 15.64 -4.11 -5.96
CA HIS A 67 16.75 -4.24 -5.00
C HIS A 67 17.16 -5.71 -4.79
N TYR A 68 16.16 -6.61 -4.74
CA TYR A 68 16.40 -8.06 -4.60
C TYR A 68 16.52 -8.81 -5.95
N GLY A 69 16.80 -8.08 -7.05
CA GLY A 69 17.17 -8.67 -8.34
C GLY A 69 16.02 -9.32 -9.12
N LYS A 70 14.77 -9.02 -8.81
CA LYS A 70 13.62 -9.58 -9.56
C LYS A 70 13.67 -9.15 -11.03
N PRO A 71 13.50 -10.08 -12.01
CA PRO A 71 13.78 -9.86 -13.41
C PRO A 71 12.59 -9.29 -14.19
N PHE A 72 12.05 -8.14 -13.78
CA PHE A 72 11.03 -7.41 -14.52
C PHE A 72 11.33 -5.92 -14.56
N THR A 73 10.72 -5.20 -15.51
CA THR A 73 10.95 -3.79 -15.78
C THR A 73 9.64 -3.03 -15.71
N ALA A 74 9.63 -1.85 -15.08
CA ALA A 74 8.46 -1.00 -15.07
C ALA A 74 8.27 -0.28 -16.41
N LEU A 75 7.02 -0.20 -16.86
CA LEU A 75 6.59 0.76 -17.87
C LEU A 75 6.18 2.05 -17.13
N PRO A 76 6.48 3.24 -17.64
CA PRO A 76 6.18 4.52 -17.00
C PRO A 76 4.69 4.89 -17.14
N VAL A 77 3.81 3.97 -16.77
CA VAL A 77 2.35 4.12 -16.81
C VAL A 77 1.82 4.04 -15.39
N PHE A 78 1.34 5.17 -14.87
CA PHE A 78 0.81 5.27 -13.52
C PHE A 78 -0.71 5.09 -13.54
N LEU A 79 -1.17 3.92 -13.08
CA LEU A 79 -2.59 3.56 -13.08
C LEU A 79 -3.38 4.23 -11.95
N THR A 80 -2.74 4.47 -10.81
CA THR A 80 -3.37 5.13 -9.67
C THR A 80 -2.42 6.13 -9.03
N ARG A 81 -3.00 7.20 -8.47
CA ARG A 81 -2.32 8.19 -7.64
C ARG A 81 -3.20 8.48 -6.44
N ALA A 82 -2.62 8.67 -5.27
CA ALA A 82 -3.35 8.98 -4.06
C ALA A 82 -2.51 9.87 -3.14
N PHE A 83 -3.20 10.62 -2.31
CA PHE A 83 -2.64 11.28 -1.14
C PHE A 83 -2.80 10.39 0.10
N TYR A 84 -2.05 10.67 1.17
CA TYR A 84 -1.92 9.70 2.25
C TYR A 84 -2.18 10.24 3.67
N HIS A 85 -2.39 11.56 3.86
CA HIS A 85 -2.73 12.12 5.17
C HIS A 85 -4.03 11.52 5.72
N GLY A 86 -5.05 11.37 4.88
CA GLY A 86 -6.32 10.75 5.26
C GLY A 86 -6.27 9.27 5.60
N GLY A 87 -5.13 8.61 5.37
CA GLY A 87 -4.96 7.17 5.62
C GLY A 87 -4.58 6.81 7.06
N ILE A 88 -4.42 7.77 7.97
CA ILE A 88 -4.01 7.53 9.37
C ILE A 88 -5.21 7.65 10.28
N ILE A 89 -5.59 6.54 10.90
CA ILE A 89 -6.70 6.45 11.86
C ILE A 89 -6.15 6.08 13.23
N CYS A 90 -6.54 6.81 14.26
CA CYS A 90 -6.14 6.58 15.65
C CYS A 90 -7.26 5.96 16.47
N ASN A 91 -6.91 5.16 17.48
CA ASN A 91 -7.84 4.78 18.51
C ASN A 91 -8.17 6.02 19.37
N ALA A 92 -9.45 6.37 19.49
CA ALA A 92 -9.88 7.56 20.24
C ALA A 92 -9.41 7.58 21.71
N ARG A 93 -9.13 6.40 22.29
CA ARG A 93 -8.65 6.25 23.68
C ARG A 93 -7.13 6.35 23.79
N SER A 94 -6.39 6.38 22.67
CA SER A 94 -4.92 6.46 22.69
C SER A 94 -4.38 7.80 23.17
N GLY A 95 -5.20 8.85 23.11
CA GLY A 95 -4.80 10.22 23.43
C GLY A 95 -3.95 10.91 22.34
N ILE A 96 -3.76 10.28 21.18
CA ILE A 96 -3.04 10.83 20.04
C ILE A 96 -3.86 11.99 19.42
N LYS A 97 -3.25 13.15 19.27
CA LYS A 97 -3.85 14.36 18.70
C LYS A 97 -3.03 14.96 17.55
N SER A 98 -1.76 14.60 17.45
CA SER A 98 -0.82 15.10 16.47
C SER A 98 0.13 13.99 15.99
N ALA A 99 0.84 14.22 14.90
CA ALA A 99 1.82 13.28 14.36
C ALA A 99 2.95 12.97 15.37
N SER A 100 3.36 13.94 16.18
CA SER A 100 4.41 13.74 17.19
C SER A 100 3.98 12.79 18.34
N ASP A 101 2.67 12.67 18.61
CA ASP A 101 2.16 11.77 19.64
C ASP A 101 2.25 10.29 19.23
N LEU A 102 2.64 10.00 17.97
CA LEU A 102 2.92 8.63 17.51
C LEU A 102 4.25 8.09 18.07
N ALA A 103 5.14 8.94 18.57
CA ALA A 103 6.37 8.50 19.23
C ALA A 103 6.06 7.59 20.43
N GLY A 104 6.74 6.43 20.50
CA GLY A 104 6.51 5.41 21.52
C GLY A 104 5.23 4.59 21.33
N ARG A 105 4.47 4.82 20.24
CA ARG A 105 3.19 4.13 19.99
C ARG A 105 3.34 2.91 19.10
N ARG A 106 2.31 2.08 19.13
CA ARG A 106 2.16 0.91 18.26
C ARG A 106 1.28 1.28 17.08
N VAL A 107 1.85 1.30 15.87
CA VAL A 107 1.15 1.69 14.64
C VAL A 107 1.02 0.51 13.71
N GLY A 108 -0.22 0.13 13.41
CA GLY A 108 -0.53 -1.00 12.55
C GLY A 108 -0.38 -0.65 11.07
N VAL A 109 0.24 -1.54 10.31
CA VAL A 109 0.32 -1.50 8.85
C VAL A 109 0.16 -2.91 8.32
N ARG A 110 -0.37 -3.07 7.11
CA ARG A 110 -0.51 -4.41 6.54
C ARG A 110 0.85 -5.07 6.31
N SER A 111 1.75 -4.36 5.65
CA SER A 111 3.14 -4.76 5.41
C SER A 111 4.01 -3.51 5.40
N TYR A 112 5.27 -3.62 5.78
CA TYR A 112 6.14 -2.46 5.95
C TYR A 112 6.50 -1.78 4.64
N THR A 113 6.69 -2.55 3.55
CA THR A 113 7.10 -2.02 2.23
C THR A 113 5.95 -1.59 1.33
N LEU A 114 4.69 -1.66 1.77
CA LEU A 114 3.57 -1.22 0.95
C LEU A 114 3.54 0.30 0.75
N THR A 115 3.18 0.73 -0.45
CA THR A 115 3.18 2.13 -0.88
C THR A 115 2.47 3.09 0.08
N PRO A 116 1.24 2.83 0.57
CA PRO A 116 0.60 3.72 1.54
C PRO A 116 1.44 3.92 2.80
N GLY A 117 1.95 2.83 3.38
CA GLY A 117 2.78 2.88 4.59
C GLY A 117 4.11 3.59 4.36
N VAL A 118 4.77 3.37 3.22
CA VAL A 118 6.05 4.02 2.86
C VAL A 118 5.86 5.53 2.74
N TRP A 119 4.87 5.99 1.98
CA TRP A 119 4.58 7.41 1.80
C TRP A 119 4.12 8.08 3.10
N THR A 120 3.23 7.44 3.84
CA THR A 120 2.77 8.00 5.13
C THR A 120 3.93 8.16 6.11
N ARG A 121 4.83 7.18 6.23
CA ARG A 121 6.03 7.30 7.09
C ARG A 121 6.96 8.43 6.61
N SER A 122 7.16 8.56 5.29
CA SER A 122 7.95 9.66 4.74
C SER A 122 7.35 11.01 5.12
N ILE A 123 6.05 11.21 4.94
CA ILE A 123 5.34 12.43 5.32
C ILE A 123 5.48 12.70 6.82
N LEU A 124 5.23 11.70 7.67
CA LEU A 124 5.36 11.83 9.13
C LEU A 124 6.77 12.27 9.54
N GLN A 125 7.80 11.76 8.88
CA GLN A 125 9.19 12.12 9.14
C GLN A 125 9.55 13.50 8.59
N THR A 126 9.25 13.78 7.31
CA THR A 126 9.73 14.99 6.63
C THR A 126 8.93 16.23 6.98
N GLU A 127 7.62 16.12 7.11
CA GLU A 127 6.73 17.26 7.35
C GLU A 127 6.45 17.48 8.84
N TYR A 128 6.42 16.39 9.63
CA TYR A 128 6.03 16.44 11.04
C TYR A 128 7.18 16.11 12.00
N GLY A 129 8.37 15.80 11.50
CA GLY A 129 9.56 15.56 12.31
C GLY A 129 9.49 14.29 13.19
N LEU A 130 8.59 13.35 12.89
CA LEU A 130 8.49 12.12 13.66
C LEU A 130 9.74 11.26 13.46
N ASP A 131 10.38 10.87 14.56
CA ASP A 131 11.40 9.83 14.55
C ASP A 131 10.73 8.46 14.35
N LEU A 132 10.92 7.87 13.16
CA LEU A 132 10.31 6.59 12.81
C LEU A 132 10.84 5.42 13.67
N ASP A 133 12.05 5.53 14.23
CA ASP A 133 12.63 4.51 15.11
C ASP A 133 11.97 4.52 16.49
N SER A 134 11.32 5.63 16.87
CA SER A 134 10.54 5.73 18.10
C SER A 134 9.20 4.98 18.07
N VAL A 135 8.73 4.58 16.87
CA VAL A 135 7.43 3.93 16.66
C VAL A 135 7.61 2.42 16.57
N THR A 136 6.73 1.66 17.21
CA THR A 136 6.63 0.21 16.96
C THR A 136 5.65 -0.05 15.82
N TRP A 137 6.18 -0.49 14.67
CA TRP A 137 5.37 -0.83 13.50
C TRP A 137 4.86 -2.26 13.61
N VAL A 138 3.54 -2.44 13.63
CA VAL A 138 2.90 -3.75 13.82
C VAL A 138 2.31 -4.24 12.50
N LEU A 139 2.83 -5.36 12.00
CA LEU A 139 2.39 -5.94 10.72
C LEU A 139 1.20 -6.88 10.93
N SER A 140 0.17 -6.73 10.09
CA SER A 140 -0.96 -7.67 10.03
C SER A 140 -0.88 -8.63 8.83
N GLY A 141 0.18 -8.57 8.04
CA GLY A 141 0.41 -9.42 6.88
C GLY A 141 1.88 -9.52 6.53
N ASP A 142 2.19 -10.38 5.57
CA ASP A 142 3.55 -10.59 5.07
C ASP A 142 3.91 -9.61 3.95
N GLU A 143 5.21 -9.45 3.72
CA GLU A 143 5.76 -8.62 2.64
C GLU A 143 5.50 -9.25 1.27
N HIS A 144 5.40 -8.42 0.22
CA HIS A 144 5.30 -8.92 -1.15
C HIS A 144 6.62 -9.55 -1.61
N VAL A 145 7.75 -8.95 -1.22
CA VAL A 145 9.10 -9.43 -1.48
C VAL A 145 9.55 -10.21 -0.24
N GLU A 146 9.66 -11.52 -0.35
CA GLU A 146 9.93 -12.43 0.78
C GLU A 146 11.33 -12.24 1.37
N GLU A 147 12.26 -11.77 0.55
CA GLU A 147 13.66 -11.53 0.95
C GLU A 147 13.83 -10.26 1.80
N TYR A 148 12.80 -9.40 1.87
CA TYR A 148 12.91 -8.16 2.63
C TYR A 148 13.05 -8.42 4.13
N THR A 149 14.07 -7.81 4.73
CA THR A 149 14.30 -7.82 6.17
C THR A 149 13.89 -6.48 6.77
N ALA A 150 12.91 -6.50 7.65
CA ALA A 150 12.40 -5.30 8.30
C ALA A 150 13.35 -4.78 9.40
N PRO A 151 13.31 -3.48 9.74
CA PRO A 151 13.99 -2.91 10.90
C PRO A 151 13.55 -3.55 12.23
N SER A 152 14.36 -3.36 13.27
CA SER A 152 14.15 -4.00 14.58
C SER A 152 12.88 -3.53 15.33
N ASN A 153 12.38 -2.33 15.02
CA ASN A 153 11.14 -1.77 15.56
C ASN A 153 9.88 -2.21 14.79
N VAL A 154 10.01 -3.16 13.85
CA VAL A 154 8.91 -3.77 13.14
C VAL A 154 8.64 -5.15 13.70
N VAL A 155 7.39 -5.39 14.12
CA VAL A 155 6.96 -6.66 14.74
C VAL A 155 5.74 -7.21 13.99
N SER A 156 5.63 -8.53 13.90
CA SER A 156 4.43 -9.16 13.33
C SER A 156 3.39 -9.41 14.41
N SER A 157 2.11 -9.19 14.09
CA SER A 157 0.99 -9.63 14.91
C SER A 157 0.43 -10.96 14.39
N PRO A 158 -0.02 -11.87 15.26
CA PRO A 158 -0.81 -13.03 14.84
C PRO A 158 -2.21 -12.63 14.35
N ASN A 159 -2.71 -11.45 14.73
CA ASN A 159 -3.97 -10.90 14.27
C ASN A 159 -3.79 -10.23 12.90
N ASN A 160 -4.59 -10.63 11.92
CA ASN A 160 -4.53 -10.13 10.55
C ASN A 160 -5.54 -9.00 10.27
N ASP A 161 -6.34 -8.61 11.24
CA ASP A 161 -7.37 -7.57 11.10
C ASP A 161 -6.94 -6.28 11.81
N LEU A 162 -6.43 -5.34 11.01
CA LEU A 162 -6.01 -4.01 11.50
C LEU A 162 -7.14 -3.22 12.17
N ARG A 163 -8.38 -3.42 11.75
CA ARG A 163 -9.55 -2.77 12.36
C ARG A 163 -9.79 -3.32 13.78
N GLU A 164 -9.79 -4.64 13.91
CA GLU A 164 -9.95 -5.29 15.21
C GLU A 164 -8.82 -4.89 16.17
N MET A 165 -7.57 -4.91 15.68
CA MET A 165 -6.39 -4.50 16.45
C MET A 165 -6.52 -3.05 16.96
N LEU A 166 -7.01 -2.13 16.11
CA LEU A 166 -7.23 -0.74 16.48
C LEU A 166 -8.33 -0.62 17.53
N LEU A 167 -9.47 -1.26 17.32
CA LEU A 167 -10.64 -1.14 18.20
C LEU A 167 -10.44 -1.81 19.56
N SER A 168 -9.68 -2.90 19.60
CA SER A 168 -9.29 -3.57 20.87
C SER A 168 -8.23 -2.79 21.65
N GLY A 169 -7.44 -1.94 20.98
CA GLY A 169 -6.32 -1.22 21.57
C GLY A 169 -5.00 -2.01 21.54
N GLU A 170 -4.91 -3.06 20.73
CA GLU A 170 -3.66 -3.75 20.43
C GLU A 170 -2.68 -2.82 19.71
N ILE A 171 -3.20 -1.90 18.88
CA ILE A 171 -2.46 -0.81 18.25
C ILE A 171 -3.13 0.54 18.57
N ASP A 172 -2.33 1.60 18.65
CA ASP A 172 -2.78 2.97 18.94
C ASP A 172 -3.28 3.71 17.70
N ALA A 173 -2.70 3.39 16.55
CA ALA A 173 -3.07 3.95 15.25
C ALA A 173 -2.88 2.91 14.15
N VAL A 174 -3.46 3.17 12.98
CA VAL A 174 -3.33 2.32 11.79
C VAL A 174 -3.14 3.17 10.54
N ILE A 175 -2.36 2.66 9.60
CA ILE A 175 -2.14 3.28 8.29
C ILE A 175 -2.70 2.38 7.18
N GLY A 176 -3.55 2.97 6.32
CA GLY A 176 -4.02 2.31 5.12
C GLY A 176 -5.07 1.21 5.33
N ALA A 177 -5.77 1.21 6.47
CA ALA A 177 -6.87 0.28 6.74
C ALA A 177 -8.20 0.67 6.04
N GLY A 178 -8.24 1.80 5.33
CA GLY A 178 -9.47 2.37 4.82
C GLY A 178 -10.33 2.99 5.91
N ALA A 179 -11.57 3.34 5.57
CA ALA A 179 -12.50 3.91 6.53
C ALA A 179 -12.91 2.87 7.59
N ILE A 180 -12.87 3.28 8.86
CA ILE A 180 -13.32 2.47 10.00
C ILE A 180 -14.53 3.16 10.61
N ASP A 181 -15.72 2.62 10.39
CA ASP A 181 -16.97 3.13 10.95
C ASP A 181 -17.08 2.72 12.42
N SER A 182 -16.58 3.59 13.30
CA SER A 182 -16.62 3.39 14.74
C SER A 182 -16.32 4.72 15.46
N PRO A 183 -17.04 5.06 16.54
CA PRO A 183 -16.73 6.22 17.37
C PRO A 183 -15.37 6.12 18.07
N ASN A 184 -14.79 4.93 18.13
CA ASN A 184 -13.46 4.68 18.70
C ASN A 184 -12.33 4.81 17.65
N ALA A 185 -12.64 5.11 16.41
CA ALA A 185 -11.66 5.31 15.34
C ALA A 185 -11.76 6.75 14.83
N VAL A 186 -10.70 7.54 15.04
CA VAL A 186 -10.68 8.97 14.69
C VAL A 186 -9.52 9.24 13.74
N PRO A 187 -9.70 10.08 12.70
CA PRO A 187 -8.61 10.46 11.83
C PRO A 187 -7.57 11.28 12.60
N LEU A 188 -6.28 11.06 12.31
CA LEU A 188 -5.20 11.86 12.87
C LEU A 188 -5.28 13.30 12.36
N PHE A 189 -5.51 13.48 11.08
CA PHE A 189 -5.67 14.79 10.45
C PHE A 189 -7.17 15.08 10.26
N GLN A 190 -7.64 16.18 10.87
CA GLN A 190 -9.06 16.57 10.80
C GLN A 190 -9.44 17.05 9.40
N ASP A 191 -8.51 17.70 8.71
CA ASP A 191 -8.65 18.12 7.31
C ASP A 191 -7.47 17.55 6.49
N PRO A 192 -7.58 16.29 6.06
CA PRO A 192 -6.53 15.64 5.29
C PRO A 192 -6.35 16.26 3.90
N GLU A 193 -7.40 16.83 3.30
CA GLU A 193 -7.32 17.47 1.99
C GLU A 193 -6.47 18.75 2.06
N GLN A 194 -6.64 19.54 3.12
CA GLN A 194 -5.81 20.73 3.36
C GLN A 194 -4.35 20.32 3.62
N ALA A 195 -4.10 19.26 4.38
CA ALA A 195 -2.76 18.74 4.64
C ALA A 195 -2.09 18.23 3.36
N ASP A 196 -2.82 17.50 2.54
CA ASP A 196 -2.35 17.00 1.24
C ASP A 196 -2.04 18.16 0.27
N ALA A 197 -2.89 19.19 0.23
CA ALA A 197 -2.67 20.38 -0.60
C ALA A 197 -1.46 21.20 -0.15
N ALA A 198 -1.20 21.29 1.15
CA ALA A 198 -0.05 22.00 1.70
C ALA A 198 1.27 21.25 1.44
N TRP A 199 1.21 19.92 1.35
CA TRP A 199 2.36 19.08 1.06
C TRP A 199 2.70 19.05 -0.43
N PHE A 200 1.70 19.15 -1.33
CA PHE A 200 1.85 19.12 -2.79
C PHE A 200 2.46 20.42 -3.32
#